data_12e70242c1bad97f39498d68e4e62ebc
#
_entry.id   12e70242c1bad97f39498d68e4e62ebc
#
_cell.length_a   1.000
_cell.length_b   1.000
_cell.length_c   1.000
_cell.angle_alpha   90.00
_cell.angle_beta   90.00
_cell.angle_gamma   90.00
#
_symmetry.space_group_name_H-M   'P 1'
#
loop_
_entity.id
_entity.type
_entity.pdbx_description
1 polymer ?
#
loop_
_entity_poly.entity_id
_entity_poly.type
_entity_poly.pdbx_seq_one_letter_code
_entity_poly.pdbx_strand_id
1 'polypeptide(L)'
;MTQLVLGYSIAEISTTGLLKGTHNITAVYNGTTAYASSTATIVINITDYGYTFAPATMSLTRGTGAAAVATITSYNGFAGQVVLGCTPPPGALMTCSFSPAVISASGTSVLSVTTTAATASLGRPAPMGTGGRISLAAVSLATLMLGLSLRGRRRKVSWLLALAAAIVLGGSAGCVQQSTVSSGSSSSGTGGTPQGTQLLTITTDGTDGLTTLRIDSNYQVTVQ
;
A
#
# COMPACT_ATOMS: atom_id res chain seq x y z
N MET A 1 34.90 -15.04 -26.43
CA MET A 1 34.98 -15.62 -27.81
C MET A 1 36.16 -14.99 -28.50
N THR A 2 37.08 -15.76 -29.00
CA THR A 2 38.25 -15.23 -29.69
C THR A 2 37.99 -15.36 -31.19
N GLN A 3 38.01 -14.26 -31.92
CA GLN A 3 37.83 -14.27 -33.36
C GLN A 3 39.17 -13.89 -34.02
N LEU A 4 39.68 -14.75 -34.85
CA LEU A 4 40.88 -14.49 -35.68
C LEU A 4 40.40 -14.10 -37.08
N VAL A 5 40.70 -12.88 -37.52
CA VAL A 5 40.40 -12.41 -38.88
C VAL A 5 41.70 -12.46 -39.70
N LEU A 6 41.66 -13.14 -40.86
CA LEU A 6 42.80 -13.25 -41.77
C LEU A 6 43.25 -11.86 -42.29
N GLY A 7 44.50 -11.51 -41.98
CA GLY A 7 45.14 -10.23 -42.32
C GLY A 7 45.36 -9.29 -41.15
N TYR A 8 44.59 -9.38 -40.11
CA TYR A 8 44.78 -8.68 -38.83
C TYR A 8 44.40 -9.64 -37.69
N SER A 9 45.34 -9.92 -36.80
CA SER A 9 45.05 -10.71 -35.61
C SER A 9 44.37 -9.83 -34.57
N ILE A 10 43.05 -9.96 -34.47
CA ILE A 10 42.25 -9.26 -33.46
C ILE A 10 41.82 -10.29 -32.43
N ALA A 11 42.10 -10.04 -31.16
CA ALA A 11 41.50 -10.77 -30.06
C ALA A 11 40.40 -9.87 -29.42
N GLU A 12 39.18 -10.37 -29.44
CA GLU A 12 38.04 -9.67 -28.86
C GLU A 12 37.49 -10.48 -27.68
N ILE A 13 37.23 -9.82 -26.57
CA ILE A 13 36.51 -10.37 -25.41
C ILE A 13 35.24 -9.54 -25.18
N SER A 14 34.11 -10.21 -25.17
CA SER A 14 32.84 -9.60 -24.75
C SER A 14 32.40 -10.21 -23.43
N THR A 15 32.05 -9.37 -22.47
CA THR A 15 31.54 -9.80 -21.19
C THR A 15 30.39 -8.91 -20.74
N THR A 16 29.36 -9.52 -20.15
CA THR A 16 28.19 -8.83 -19.56
C THR A 16 28.16 -8.97 -18.04
N GLY A 17 29.16 -9.62 -17.44
CA GLY A 17 29.17 -9.98 -16.02
C GLY A 17 30.11 -9.14 -15.15
N LEU A 18 30.62 -8.02 -15.63
CA LEU A 18 31.45 -7.15 -14.80
C LEU A 18 30.56 -6.43 -13.77
N LEU A 19 30.89 -6.62 -12.49
CA LEU A 19 30.26 -5.90 -11.40
C LEU A 19 30.72 -4.43 -11.39
N LYS A 20 29.98 -3.57 -10.66
CA LYS A 20 30.45 -2.20 -10.41
C LYS A 20 31.83 -2.20 -9.77
N GLY A 21 32.70 -1.31 -10.21
CA GLY A 21 34.06 -1.21 -9.72
C GLY A 21 35.10 -1.01 -10.81
N THR A 22 36.36 -0.99 -10.41
CA THR A 22 37.50 -0.88 -11.29
C THR A 22 37.99 -2.27 -11.65
N HIS A 23 38.11 -2.55 -12.95
CA HIS A 23 38.57 -3.83 -13.48
C HIS A 23 39.82 -3.61 -14.33
N ASN A 24 40.84 -4.42 -14.08
CA ASN A 24 42.04 -4.48 -14.91
C ASN A 24 41.88 -5.62 -15.90
N ILE A 25 41.81 -5.31 -17.18
CA ILE A 25 41.75 -6.30 -18.27
C ILE A 25 43.14 -6.39 -18.88
N THR A 26 43.74 -7.58 -18.80
CA THR A 26 45.09 -7.84 -19.33
C THR A 26 44.96 -8.76 -20.54
N ALA A 27 45.47 -8.29 -21.67
CA ALA A 27 45.63 -9.09 -22.88
C ALA A 27 47.08 -9.58 -22.97
N VAL A 28 47.30 -10.89 -23.17
CA VAL A 28 48.59 -11.51 -23.29
C VAL A 28 48.69 -12.17 -24.63
N TYR A 29 49.67 -11.77 -25.41
CA TYR A 29 50.10 -12.48 -26.61
C TYR A 29 51.33 -13.34 -26.27
N ASN A 30 51.19 -14.64 -26.37
CA ASN A 30 52.24 -15.59 -25.98
C ASN A 30 53.43 -15.66 -26.95
N GLY A 31 53.35 -14.94 -28.07
CA GLY A 31 54.38 -14.98 -29.11
C GLY A 31 54.29 -16.21 -30.03
N THR A 32 55.22 -16.25 -30.95
CA THR A 32 55.51 -17.40 -31.86
C THR A 32 57.01 -17.51 -32.04
N THR A 33 57.47 -18.45 -32.87
CA THR A 33 58.91 -18.54 -33.22
C THR A 33 59.42 -17.31 -33.99
N ALA A 34 58.49 -16.54 -34.62
CA ALA A 34 58.83 -15.34 -35.42
C ALA A 34 58.55 -14.02 -34.68
N TYR A 35 57.74 -14.05 -33.59
CA TYR A 35 57.31 -12.84 -32.87
C TYR A 35 57.41 -13.03 -31.38
N ALA A 36 57.98 -12.05 -30.70
CA ALA A 36 58.12 -12.03 -29.23
C ALA A 36 56.71 -11.93 -28.56
N SER A 37 56.62 -12.43 -27.33
CA SER A 37 55.45 -12.25 -26.47
C SER A 37 55.25 -10.78 -26.10
N SER A 38 54.00 -10.36 -25.90
CA SER A 38 53.64 -9.02 -25.43
C SER A 38 52.42 -9.05 -24.52
N THR A 39 52.34 -8.05 -23.66
CA THR A 39 51.25 -7.89 -22.70
C THR A 39 50.78 -6.44 -22.70
N ALA A 40 49.46 -6.24 -22.71
CA ALA A 40 48.83 -4.93 -22.54
C ALA A 40 47.73 -5.01 -21.50
N THR A 41 47.63 -3.96 -20.69
CA THR A 41 46.57 -3.84 -19.64
C THR A 41 45.79 -2.58 -19.87
N ILE A 42 44.45 -2.69 -19.79
CA ILE A 42 43.51 -1.57 -19.79
C ILE A 42 42.72 -1.59 -18.49
N VAL A 43 42.45 -0.41 -17.95
CA VAL A 43 41.60 -0.23 -16.77
C VAL A 43 40.22 0.20 -17.23
N ILE A 44 39.20 -0.54 -16.80
CA ILE A 44 37.78 -0.23 -17.08
C ILE A 44 37.09 0.04 -15.73
N ASN A 45 36.44 1.20 -15.61
CA ASN A 45 35.59 1.54 -14.49
C ASN A 45 34.14 1.32 -14.85
N ILE A 46 33.45 0.43 -14.11
CA ILE A 46 32.02 0.25 -14.20
C ILE A 46 31.36 1.16 -13.16
N THR A 47 30.73 2.22 -13.64
CA THR A 47 29.99 3.19 -12.83
C THR A 47 28.60 2.66 -12.49
N ASP A 48 28.05 3.10 -11.35
CA ASP A 48 26.72 2.69 -10.89
C ASP A 48 26.15 3.75 -9.92
N TYR A 49 24.88 3.64 -9.60
CA TYR A 49 24.25 4.39 -8.52
C TYR A 49 23.43 3.44 -7.64
N GLY A 50 23.12 3.89 -6.44
CA GLY A 50 22.19 3.22 -5.55
C GLY A 50 21.26 4.22 -4.91
N TYR A 51 20.21 3.73 -4.26
CA TYR A 51 19.31 4.59 -3.51
C TYR A 51 18.81 3.93 -2.23
N THR A 52 18.42 4.78 -1.27
CA THR A 52 17.83 4.38 0.01
C THR A 52 16.68 5.30 0.34
N PHE A 53 15.73 4.81 1.16
CA PHE A 53 14.63 5.61 1.67
C PHE A 53 14.71 5.79 3.19
N ALA A 54 14.38 6.99 3.65
CA ALA A 54 14.19 7.30 5.05
C ALA A 54 12.85 8.05 5.27
N PRO A 55 11.86 7.45 5.95
CA PRO A 55 11.85 6.09 6.49
C PRO A 55 11.81 5.01 5.38
N ALA A 56 12.24 3.77 5.70
CA ALA A 56 12.25 2.66 4.75
C ALA A 56 10.84 2.14 4.40
N THR A 57 9.86 2.42 5.25
CA THR A 57 8.44 2.13 5.05
C THR A 57 7.61 3.28 5.61
N MET A 58 6.37 3.40 5.20
CA MET A 58 5.48 4.50 5.55
C MET A 58 4.14 3.97 6.09
N SER A 59 3.57 4.66 7.09
CA SER A 59 2.23 4.37 7.58
C SER A 59 1.36 5.62 7.46
N LEU A 60 0.16 5.46 6.89
CA LEU A 60 -0.75 6.55 6.56
C LEU A 60 -2.17 6.21 6.99
N THR A 61 -2.90 7.21 7.47
CA THR A 61 -4.36 7.12 7.59
C THR A 61 -5.01 7.48 6.26
N ARG A 62 -6.15 6.88 5.95
CA ARG A 62 -6.94 7.22 4.75
C ARG A 62 -7.22 8.72 4.67
N GLY A 63 -7.05 9.30 3.48
CA GLY A 63 -7.27 10.74 3.26
C GLY A 63 -6.13 11.63 3.75
N THR A 64 -5.00 11.06 4.15
CA THR A 64 -3.81 11.81 4.54
C THR A 64 -2.65 11.57 3.58
N GLY A 65 -1.60 12.37 3.73
CA GLY A 65 -0.35 12.23 3.02
C GLY A 65 0.83 12.11 3.97
N ALA A 66 1.91 11.49 3.50
CA ALA A 66 3.20 11.50 4.15
C ALA A 66 4.33 11.52 3.11
N ALA A 67 5.56 11.69 3.61
CA ALA A 67 6.74 11.80 2.76
C ALA A 67 7.88 10.93 3.29
N ALA A 68 8.73 10.48 2.36
CA ALA A 68 10.01 9.83 2.65
C ALA A 68 11.11 10.50 1.82
N VAL A 69 12.31 10.54 2.35
CA VAL A 69 13.47 11.04 1.63
C VAL A 69 14.15 9.89 0.90
N ALA A 70 14.25 9.99 -0.41
CA ALA A 70 15.08 9.13 -1.24
C ALA A 70 16.48 9.74 -1.34
N THR A 71 17.51 9.00 -0.97
CA THR A 71 18.93 9.42 -1.12
C THR A 71 19.54 8.61 -2.24
N ILE A 72 20.02 9.28 -3.27
CA ILE A 72 20.74 8.71 -4.40
C ILE A 72 22.24 8.83 -4.11
N THR A 73 22.98 7.73 -4.25
CA THR A 73 24.41 7.68 -4.05
C THR A 73 25.09 7.20 -5.32
N SER A 74 26.04 7.97 -5.82
CA SER A 74 26.90 7.62 -6.94
C SER A 74 28.00 6.66 -6.50
N TYR A 75 28.31 5.67 -7.33
CA TYR A 75 29.43 4.76 -7.14
C TYR A 75 30.37 4.81 -8.35
N ASN A 76 31.68 4.72 -8.06
CA ASN A 76 32.76 4.66 -9.05
C ASN A 76 32.75 5.80 -10.08
N GLY A 77 32.32 7.00 -9.64
CA GLY A 77 32.32 8.17 -10.52
C GLY A 77 31.11 8.25 -11.46
N PHE A 78 29.99 7.58 -11.16
CA PHE A 78 28.75 7.84 -11.90
C PHE A 78 28.39 9.31 -11.78
N ALA A 79 28.37 10.02 -12.91
CA ALA A 79 28.10 11.46 -13.01
C ALA A 79 26.79 11.74 -13.78
N GLY A 80 26.05 10.70 -14.10
CA GLY A 80 24.83 10.77 -14.89
C GLY A 80 23.65 11.34 -14.14
N GLN A 81 22.51 11.38 -14.81
CA GLN A 81 21.23 11.75 -14.22
C GLN A 81 20.45 10.50 -13.83
N VAL A 82 19.76 10.57 -12.69
CA VAL A 82 18.84 9.53 -12.23
C VAL A 82 17.43 10.11 -12.22
N VAL A 83 16.57 9.57 -13.06
CA VAL A 83 15.14 9.91 -13.11
C VAL A 83 14.38 9.00 -12.16
N LEU A 84 13.58 9.59 -11.27
CA LEU A 84 12.80 8.88 -10.24
C LEU A 84 11.34 8.85 -10.63
N GLY A 85 10.76 7.67 -10.64
CA GLY A 85 9.34 7.44 -10.88
C GLY A 85 8.71 6.59 -9.78
N CYS A 86 7.41 6.77 -9.57
CA CYS A 86 6.62 5.90 -8.71
C CYS A 86 5.26 5.59 -9.33
N THR A 87 4.82 4.36 -9.14
CA THR A 87 3.52 3.89 -9.62
C THR A 87 2.79 3.19 -8.49
N PRO A 88 1.62 3.69 -8.06
CA PRO A 88 0.77 3.00 -7.11
C PRO A 88 0.19 1.71 -7.70
N PRO A 89 -0.15 0.71 -6.86
CA PRO A 89 -0.82 -0.49 -7.35
C PRO A 89 -2.20 -0.13 -7.94
N PRO A 90 -2.67 -0.88 -8.96
CA PRO A 90 -3.96 -0.63 -9.58
C PRO A 90 -5.11 -0.65 -8.57
N GLY A 91 -5.99 0.34 -8.63
CA GLY A 91 -7.15 0.45 -7.74
C GLY A 91 -6.85 0.93 -6.33
N ALA A 92 -5.62 1.28 -6.00
CA ALA A 92 -5.23 1.72 -4.66
C ALA A 92 -5.79 3.11 -4.28
N LEU A 93 -6.30 3.90 -5.24
CA LEU A 93 -6.82 5.26 -5.03
C LEU A 93 -5.85 6.12 -4.21
N MET A 94 -4.59 6.05 -4.58
CA MET A 94 -3.50 6.83 -3.99
C MET A 94 -2.65 7.44 -5.10
N THR A 95 -1.93 8.50 -4.77
CA THR A 95 -0.97 9.13 -5.69
C THR A 95 0.39 9.21 -5.05
N CYS A 96 1.42 9.21 -5.88
CA CYS A 96 2.79 9.40 -5.43
C CYS A 96 3.56 10.26 -6.44
N SER A 97 4.57 10.98 -5.96
CA SER A 97 5.46 11.79 -6.79
C SER A 97 6.80 12.02 -6.10
N PHE A 98 7.83 12.24 -6.91
CA PHE A 98 9.15 12.66 -6.45
C PHE A 98 9.38 14.15 -6.72
N SER A 99 10.02 14.84 -5.78
CA SER A 99 10.44 16.23 -5.96
C SER A 99 11.82 16.47 -5.32
N PRO A 100 12.84 16.79 -6.15
CA PRO A 100 12.87 16.79 -7.62
C PRO A 100 12.76 15.37 -8.19
N ALA A 101 12.20 15.22 -9.41
CA ALA A 101 12.09 13.95 -10.10
C ALA A 101 13.40 13.52 -10.77
N VAL A 102 14.38 14.39 -10.89
CA VAL A 102 15.69 14.14 -11.51
C VAL A 102 16.78 14.58 -10.57
N ILE A 103 17.74 13.70 -10.33
CA ILE A 103 18.94 13.95 -9.52
C ILE A 103 20.17 13.77 -10.39
N SER A 104 21.11 14.72 -10.34
CA SER A 104 22.40 14.59 -11.01
C SER A 104 23.43 13.97 -10.09
N ALA A 105 24.04 12.87 -10.52
CA ALA A 105 25.03 12.09 -9.79
C ALA A 105 24.55 11.59 -8.41
N SER A 106 24.58 12.45 -7.39
CA SER A 106 24.16 12.13 -6.02
C SER A 106 23.29 13.26 -5.48
N GLY A 107 22.35 12.93 -4.60
CA GLY A 107 21.48 13.92 -4.00
C GLY A 107 20.26 13.29 -3.34
N THR A 108 19.30 14.12 -2.98
CA THR A 108 18.08 13.70 -2.31
C THR A 108 16.84 14.15 -3.08
N SER A 109 15.78 13.35 -3.00
CA SER A 109 14.45 13.67 -3.49
C SER A 109 13.41 13.29 -2.44
N VAL A 110 12.30 14.01 -2.40
CA VAL A 110 11.19 13.72 -1.51
C VAL A 110 10.14 12.92 -2.26
N LEU A 111 9.90 11.68 -1.83
CA LEU A 111 8.74 10.89 -2.22
C LEU A 111 7.54 11.36 -1.39
N SER A 112 6.55 11.96 -2.05
CA SER A 112 5.27 12.32 -1.44
C SER A 112 4.22 11.30 -1.84
N VAL A 113 3.48 10.78 -0.86
CA VAL A 113 2.39 9.82 -1.07
C VAL A 113 1.13 10.40 -0.44
N THR A 114 0.01 10.39 -1.17
CA THR A 114 -1.30 10.79 -0.66
C THR A 114 -2.34 9.70 -0.89
N THR A 115 -3.23 9.54 0.06
CA THR A 115 -4.31 8.55 0.05
C THR A 115 -5.67 9.23 -0.07
N THR A 116 -6.65 8.55 -0.63
CA THR A 116 -8.02 9.04 -0.72
C THR A 116 -8.81 8.63 0.52
N ALA A 117 -9.54 9.57 1.11
CA ALA A 117 -10.45 9.29 2.23
C ALA A 117 -11.56 8.33 1.81
N ALA A 118 -11.99 7.48 2.74
CA ALA A 118 -13.22 6.72 2.53
C ALA A 118 -14.40 7.68 2.49
N THR A 119 -15.21 7.61 1.43
CA THR A 119 -16.50 8.30 1.41
C THR A 119 -17.43 7.58 2.37
N ALA A 120 -17.86 8.28 3.44
CA ALA A 120 -18.96 7.78 4.25
C ALA A 120 -20.18 7.67 3.33
N SER A 121 -20.60 6.46 3.01
CA SER A 121 -21.94 6.24 2.50
C SER A 121 -22.86 6.68 3.64
N LEU A 122 -23.49 7.85 3.50
CA LEU A 122 -24.68 8.15 4.29
C LEU A 122 -25.66 7.06 3.93
N GLY A 123 -25.72 6.03 4.79
CA GLY A 123 -26.73 4.98 4.65
C GLY A 123 -28.05 5.73 4.50
N ARG A 124 -28.67 5.60 3.32
CA ARG A 124 -30.01 6.09 3.07
C ARG A 124 -30.81 5.65 4.30
N PRO A 125 -31.41 6.58 5.08
CA PRO A 125 -32.22 6.16 6.21
C PRO A 125 -33.17 5.12 5.65
N ALA A 126 -33.11 3.91 6.23
CA ALA A 126 -34.03 2.86 5.83
C ALA A 126 -35.42 3.51 5.83
N PRO A 127 -36.22 3.42 4.76
CA PRO A 127 -37.56 3.97 4.78
C PRO A 127 -38.18 3.39 6.03
N MET A 128 -38.58 4.25 6.98
CA MET A 128 -39.33 3.83 8.15
C MET A 128 -40.44 2.97 7.60
N GLY A 129 -40.29 1.67 7.75
CA GLY A 129 -41.31 0.75 7.35
C GLY A 129 -42.58 1.14 8.12
N THR A 130 -43.46 1.85 7.47
CA THR A 130 -44.87 1.99 7.84
C THR A 130 -45.47 0.59 7.79
N GLY A 131 -45.07 -0.27 8.68
CA GLY A 131 -45.41 -1.68 8.73
C GLY A 131 -45.44 -2.28 10.12
N GLY A 132 -45.28 -1.47 11.15
CA GLY A 132 -45.76 -1.87 12.47
C GLY A 132 -47.29 -1.90 12.42
N ARG A 133 -47.87 -2.94 11.82
CA ARG A 133 -49.22 -3.31 12.14
C ARG A 133 -49.27 -3.60 13.62
N ILE A 134 -49.54 -2.54 14.41
CA ILE A 134 -49.96 -2.70 15.80
C ILE A 134 -51.22 -3.55 15.62
N SER A 135 -51.07 -4.85 15.92
CA SER A 135 -52.20 -5.76 15.84
C SER A 135 -53.25 -5.23 16.82
N LEU A 136 -54.34 -4.71 16.30
CA LEU A 136 -55.49 -4.23 17.07
C LEU A 136 -56.00 -5.28 18.06
N ALA A 137 -55.56 -6.53 17.88
CA ALA A 137 -55.85 -7.63 18.81
C ALA A 137 -55.18 -7.46 20.19
N ALA A 138 -54.01 -6.82 20.27
CA ALA A 138 -53.34 -6.62 21.57
C ALA A 138 -54.01 -5.52 22.41
N VAL A 139 -54.60 -4.51 21.79
CA VAL A 139 -55.31 -3.42 22.48
C VAL A 139 -56.67 -3.88 22.97
N SER A 140 -57.34 -4.77 22.26
CA SER A 140 -58.67 -5.27 22.67
C SER A 140 -58.62 -6.21 23.89
N LEU A 141 -57.54 -7.00 24.04
CA LEU A 141 -57.35 -7.85 25.22
C LEU A 141 -57.04 -7.04 26.49
N ALA A 142 -56.26 -5.97 26.38
CA ALA A 142 -55.95 -5.11 27.52
C ALA A 142 -57.18 -4.34 28.05
N THR A 143 -58.06 -3.88 27.15
CA THR A 143 -59.31 -3.21 27.56
C THR A 143 -60.34 -4.17 28.12
N LEU A 144 -60.37 -5.42 27.64
CA LEU A 144 -61.29 -6.45 28.16
C LEU A 144 -60.90 -6.86 29.61
N MET A 145 -59.59 -7.00 29.87
CA MET A 145 -59.08 -7.35 31.18
C MET A 145 -59.25 -6.20 32.19
N LEU A 146 -59.11 -4.93 31.75
CA LEU A 146 -59.35 -3.77 32.61
C LEU A 146 -60.83 -3.60 32.97
N GLY A 147 -61.74 -3.95 32.05
CA GLY A 147 -63.18 -3.92 32.27
C GLY A 147 -63.69 -4.98 33.24
N LEU A 148 -63.05 -6.15 33.29
CA LEU A 148 -63.41 -7.21 34.22
C LEU A 148 -62.88 -6.96 35.66
N SER A 149 -61.81 -6.25 35.85
CA SER A 149 -61.24 -5.97 37.17
C SER A 149 -62.01 -4.91 37.94
N LEU A 150 -62.80 -4.06 37.30
CA LEU A 150 -63.66 -3.03 37.95
C LEU A 150 -64.97 -3.55 38.50
N ARG A 151 -65.36 -4.80 38.19
CA ARG A 151 -66.66 -5.36 38.63
C ARG A 151 -66.58 -6.29 39.85
N GLY A 152 -65.36 -6.56 40.33
CA GLY A 152 -65.10 -7.42 41.51
C GLY A 152 -64.72 -6.62 42.75
N ARG A 153 -65.73 -6.42 43.63
CA ARG A 153 -65.65 -5.81 44.95
C ARG A 153 -64.64 -6.50 45.85
N ARG A 154 -63.80 -5.73 46.52
CA ARG A 154 -63.05 -5.98 47.77
C ARG A 154 -61.63 -6.52 47.71
N ARG A 155 -60.76 -5.70 48.32
CA ARG A 155 -59.58 -6.00 49.14
C ARG A 155 -58.18 -5.97 48.47
N LYS A 156 -57.48 -5.00 48.98
CA LYS A 156 -56.03 -4.83 49.27
C LYS A 156 -54.92 -5.69 48.59
N VAL A 157 -55.28 -6.72 47.83
CA VAL A 157 -54.32 -7.58 47.09
C VAL A 157 -54.18 -7.15 45.62
N SER A 158 -55.09 -6.33 45.11
CA SER A 158 -55.08 -5.87 43.75
C SER A 158 -53.94 -4.95 43.37
N TRP A 159 -53.34 -4.28 44.36
CA TRP A 159 -52.28 -3.31 44.11
C TRP A 159 -50.92 -3.97 43.84
N LEU A 160 -50.61 -5.08 44.54
CA LEU A 160 -49.37 -5.84 44.34
C LEU A 160 -49.37 -6.59 42.99
N LEU A 161 -50.50 -7.07 42.51
CA LEU A 161 -50.65 -7.70 41.21
C LEU A 161 -50.54 -6.70 40.05
N ALA A 162 -51.01 -5.47 40.25
CA ALA A 162 -50.86 -4.41 39.24
C ALA A 162 -49.36 -3.96 39.12
N LEU A 163 -48.65 -3.92 40.26
CA LEU A 163 -47.23 -3.57 40.26
C LEU A 163 -46.37 -4.67 39.64
N ALA A 164 -46.68 -5.93 39.86
CA ALA A 164 -46.00 -7.05 39.24
C ALA A 164 -46.22 -7.10 37.72
N ALA A 165 -47.42 -6.77 37.23
CA ALA A 165 -47.72 -6.73 35.78
C ALA A 165 -46.96 -5.56 35.06
N ALA A 166 -46.77 -4.43 35.77
CA ALA A 166 -46.03 -3.30 35.23
C ALA A 166 -44.52 -3.59 35.05
N ILE A 167 -43.95 -4.39 35.97
CA ILE A 167 -42.51 -4.79 35.92
C ILE A 167 -42.27 -5.79 34.78
N VAL A 168 -43.22 -6.68 34.50
CA VAL A 168 -43.08 -7.67 33.42
C VAL A 168 -43.24 -7.03 32.05
N LEU A 169 -44.04 -5.96 31.91
CA LEU A 169 -44.24 -5.25 30.65
C LEU A 169 -43.17 -4.19 30.37
N GLY A 170 -42.40 -3.75 31.35
CA GLY A 170 -41.30 -2.80 31.20
C GLY A 170 -39.96 -3.41 30.84
N GLY A 171 -39.84 -4.72 30.85
CA GLY A 171 -38.57 -5.43 30.73
C GLY A 171 -38.17 -5.95 29.35
N SER A 172 -38.94 -5.73 28.29
CA SER A 172 -38.71 -6.35 26.97
C SER A 172 -38.50 -5.38 25.82
N ALA A 173 -38.04 -4.17 26.07
CA ALA A 173 -37.58 -3.24 25.01
C ALA A 173 -36.07 -3.06 25.01
N GLY A 174 -35.33 -4.05 25.45
CA GLY A 174 -33.90 -4.17 25.21
C GLY A 174 -33.70 -4.89 23.89
N CYS A 175 -33.64 -4.17 22.77
CA CYS A 175 -32.97 -4.69 21.58
C CYS A 175 -31.51 -4.97 21.95
N VAL A 176 -31.24 -6.17 22.41
CA VAL A 176 -29.89 -6.73 22.34
C VAL A 176 -29.64 -6.94 20.86
N GLN A 177 -29.14 -5.90 20.22
CA GLN A 177 -28.47 -6.04 18.94
C GLN A 177 -27.23 -6.87 19.22
N GLN A 178 -27.39 -8.17 19.09
CA GLN A 178 -26.28 -9.10 19.12
C GLN A 178 -25.42 -8.73 17.92
N SER A 179 -24.42 -7.88 18.18
CA SER A 179 -23.33 -7.66 17.26
C SER A 179 -22.62 -9.00 17.15
N THR A 180 -23.04 -9.82 16.20
CA THR A 180 -22.18 -10.87 15.70
C THR A 180 -20.97 -10.14 15.14
N VAL A 181 -19.89 -10.12 15.93
CA VAL A 181 -18.57 -9.82 15.44
C VAL A 181 -18.24 -10.94 14.46
N SER A 182 -18.68 -10.81 13.22
CA SER A 182 -18.12 -11.58 12.13
C SER A 182 -16.72 -11.03 11.92
N SER A 183 -15.75 -11.75 12.51
CA SER A 183 -14.35 -11.65 12.18
C SER A 183 -14.23 -11.83 10.67
N GLY A 184 -13.81 -10.79 9.96
CA GLY A 184 -13.42 -10.90 8.56
C GLY A 184 -14.45 -10.46 7.52
N SER A 185 -14.92 -9.23 7.63
CA SER A 185 -15.36 -8.46 6.47
C SER A 185 -14.73 -7.10 6.59
N SER A 186 -13.64 -6.89 5.86
CA SER A 186 -13.23 -5.57 5.46
C SER A 186 -14.47 -4.88 4.88
N SER A 187 -15.08 -3.99 5.67
CA SER A 187 -16.07 -3.05 5.14
C SER A 187 -15.34 -2.25 4.05
N SER A 188 -15.48 -2.68 2.82
CA SER A 188 -15.11 -1.89 1.65
C SER A 188 -15.98 -0.64 1.70
N GLY A 189 -15.50 0.36 2.42
CA GLY A 189 -15.99 1.71 2.28
C GLY A 189 -15.85 2.07 0.81
N THR A 190 -16.97 2.23 0.13
CA THR A 190 -17.03 2.57 -1.28
C THR A 190 -16.25 3.87 -1.47
N GLY A 191 -15.07 3.81 -2.11
CA GLY A 191 -14.40 4.99 -2.66
C GLY A 191 -13.16 5.53 -1.96
N GLY A 192 -12.55 4.85 -0.98
CA GLY A 192 -11.27 5.29 -0.39
C GLY A 192 -10.10 4.35 -0.71
N THR A 193 -8.86 4.79 -0.42
CA THR A 193 -7.69 3.92 -0.50
C THR A 193 -7.91 2.66 0.34
N PRO A 194 -7.69 1.45 -0.20
CA PRO A 194 -7.85 0.20 0.56
C PRO A 194 -6.93 0.17 1.79
N GLN A 195 -7.42 -0.33 2.93
CA GLN A 195 -6.60 -0.54 4.12
C GLN A 195 -5.66 -1.72 3.92
N GLY A 196 -4.55 -1.70 4.65
CA GLY A 196 -3.53 -2.73 4.60
C GLY A 196 -2.27 -2.28 3.88
N THR A 197 -1.41 -3.23 3.57
CA THR A 197 -0.13 -2.95 2.92
C THR A 197 -0.30 -2.75 1.42
N GLN A 198 0.17 -1.61 0.93
CA GLN A 198 0.25 -1.25 -0.49
C GLN A 198 1.72 -1.20 -0.90
N LEU A 199 2.05 -1.78 -2.05
CA LEU A 199 3.40 -1.74 -2.60
C LEU A 199 3.45 -0.75 -3.77
N LEU A 200 4.15 0.35 -3.58
CA LEU A 200 4.46 1.29 -4.65
C LEU A 200 5.62 0.74 -5.47
N THR A 201 5.47 0.66 -6.78
CA THR A 201 6.61 0.37 -7.66
C THR A 201 7.42 1.65 -7.83
N ILE A 202 8.68 1.59 -7.42
CA ILE A 202 9.64 2.68 -7.60
C ILE A 202 10.52 2.32 -8.78
N THR A 203 10.62 3.22 -9.73
CA THR A 203 11.50 3.09 -10.89
C THR A 203 12.60 4.14 -10.80
N THR A 204 13.83 3.75 -11.04
CA THR A 204 14.95 4.67 -11.15
C THR A 204 15.69 4.37 -12.44
N ASP A 205 15.78 5.37 -13.33
CA ASP A 205 16.48 5.27 -14.61
C ASP A 205 17.69 6.20 -14.57
N GLY A 206 18.88 5.60 -14.39
CA GLY A 206 20.15 6.31 -14.40
C GLY A 206 20.75 6.30 -15.81
N THR A 207 21.18 7.45 -16.32
CA THR A 207 21.88 7.54 -17.61
C THR A 207 23.13 8.39 -17.48
N ASP A 208 24.23 7.89 -18.01
CA ASP A 208 25.51 8.61 -18.14
C ASP A 208 25.75 9.18 -19.56
N GLY A 209 24.72 9.10 -20.41
CA GLY A 209 24.77 9.52 -21.81
C GLY A 209 25.15 8.40 -22.80
N LEU A 210 25.69 7.30 -22.32
CA LEU A 210 26.06 6.13 -23.14
C LEU A 210 25.20 4.90 -22.82
N THR A 211 24.90 4.72 -21.54
CA THR A 211 24.13 3.58 -21.04
C THR A 211 22.97 4.06 -20.18
N THR A 212 21.91 3.28 -20.15
CA THR A 212 20.79 3.47 -19.22
C THR A 212 20.73 2.28 -18.28
N LEU A 213 20.81 2.54 -16.99
CA LEU A 213 20.64 1.55 -15.95
C LEU A 213 19.28 1.78 -15.28
N ARG A 214 18.39 0.78 -15.35
CA ARG A 214 17.10 0.82 -14.68
C ARG A 214 17.12 -0.09 -13.46
N ILE A 215 16.65 0.44 -12.33
CA ILE A 215 16.46 -0.32 -11.09
C ILE A 215 15.02 -0.15 -10.66
N ASP A 216 14.28 -1.26 -10.58
CA ASP A 216 12.91 -1.30 -10.08
C ASP A 216 12.91 -1.90 -8.67
N SER A 217 12.14 -1.31 -7.77
CA SER A 217 11.94 -1.81 -6.41
C SER A 217 10.54 -1.52 -5.90
N ASN A 218 10.21 -2.09 -4.74
CA ASN A 218 8.94 -1.83 -4.09
C ASN A 218 9.16 -1.03 -2.80
N TYR A 219 8.36 0.01 -2.62
CA TYR A 219 8.28 0.77 -1.37
C TYR A 219 6.96 0.45 -0.66
N GLN A 220 7.06 0.05 0.60
CA GLN A 220 5.91 -0.39 1.38
C GLN A 220 5.20 0.78 2.06
N VAL A 221 3.90 0.88 1.84
CA VAL A 221 2.99 1.84 2.48
C VAL A 221 1.88 1.07 3.19
N THR A 222 1.74 1.27 4.49
CA THR A 222 0.65 0.69 5.29
C THR A 222 -0.45 1.73 5.48
N VAL A 223 -1.66 1.43 4.99
CA VAL A 223 -2.84 2.30 5.10
C VAL A 223 -3.74 1.81 6.24
N GLN A 224 -4.03 2.70 7.19
CA GLN A 224 -4.85 2.47 8.38
C GLN A 224 -6.25 3.09 8.23
#